data_1f9b38f7eb80b65b299e3023f2826185
#
_entry.id   1f9b38f7eb80b65b299e3023f2826185
#
_cell.length_a   1.000
_cell.length_b   1.000
_cell.length_c   1.000
_cell.angle_alpha   90.00
_cell.angle_beta   90.00
_cell.angle_gamma   90.00
#
_symmetry.space_group_name_H-M   'P 1'
#
loop_
_entity.id
_entity.type
_entity.pdbx_description
1 polymer ?
#
loop_
_entity_poly.entity_id
_entity_poly.type
_entity_poly.pdbx_seq_one_letter_code
_entity_poly.pdbx_strand_id
1 'polypeptide(L)'
;MDFTLSPRQVEWRDRVRDFMLAHVYPAIPTYQTQTSAEGAARWAVIPVVEELKARAYAEGLWNLFLPPSEHDDDDYRGAGLSNLDYALCAEEMGRVGFASEVFNCSAPDTGNMEVLHRYGSADQKARWLAPLMNGEIRSAFLMTEPDVASSDATNIQTVIRRDGDHYVINGRKWWSSGVGDPRCKVAIVMGKTDPDGPRHAQQSQILVPLDTPGIEVVRMLPVFGYDDAPHGHAEVVLRDVRVPVENLILGEGRGFEIAQGRLGPGRIHHCMRTIGAAEVALEKMTDRLLSRVAFGKRLADQSVWEQRIGNARLDIEMTRLLCLKAADMMDKAGNKAAQLEIAMIKVAAPRTALKVIDDAIQAHGGGGVSEDFGLARAYAGMRALRLADGPDEVHLRAIARLEFGRQGERMRAWRAGELAAG
;
A
#
# COMPACT_ATOMS: atom_id res chain seq x y z
N MET A 1 -1.75 16.68 24.98
CA MET A 1 -2.05 15.93 23.74
C MET A 1 -3.52 15.59 23.81
N ASP A 2 -4.29 15.99 22.82
CA ASP A 2 -5.73 15.70 22.74
C ASP A 2 -5.92 14.55 21.76
N PHE A 3 -6.59 13.48 22.19
CA PHE A 3 -6.94 12.32 21.39
C PHE A 3 -8.38 12.37 20.86
N THR A 4 -9.08 13.45 21.12
CA THR A 4 -10.44 13.65 20.62
C THR A 4 -10.37 13.93 19.13
N LEU A 5 -11.12 13.14 18.35
CA LEU A 5 -11.22 13.37 16.91
C LEU A 5 -11.96 14.70 16.65
N SER A 6 -11.46 15.46 15.68
CA SER A 6 -12.15 16.67 15.23
C SER A 6 -13.50 16.32 14.59
N PRO A 7 -14.45 17.25 14.53
CA PRO A 7 -15.74 17.03 13.84
C PRO A 7 -15.55 16.56 12.39
N ARG A 8 -14.56 17.10 11.66
CA ARG A 8 -14.22 16.70 10.30
C ARG A 8 -13.74 15.25 10.24
N GLN A 9 -12.88 14.83 11.16
CA GLN A 9 -12.38 13.46 11.25
C GLN A 9 -13.49 12.45 11.51
N VAL A 10 -14.39 12.79 12.42
CA VAL A 10 -15.58 11.98 12.71
C VAL A 10 -16.47 11.88 11.47
N GLU A 11 -16.78 13.02 10.84
CA GLU A 11 -17.62 13.08 9.63
C GLU A 11 -17.09 12.16 8.52
N TRP A 12 -15.82 12.32 8.12
CA TRP A 12 -15.26 11.54 7.00
C TRP A 12 -15.12 10.06 7.32
N ARG A 13 -14.66 9.71 8.53
CA ARG A 13 -14.63 8.32 8.98
C ARG A 13 -16.03 7.69 8.93
N ASP A 14 -17.02 8.38 9.48
CA ASP A 14 -18.38 7.85 9.59
C ASP A 14 -19.04 7.75 8.21
N ARG A 15 -18.84 8.71 7.30
CA ARG A 15 -19.28 8.60 5.88
C ARG A 15 -18.72 7.33 5.22
N VAL A 16 -17.42 7.05 5.37
CA VAL A 16 -16.82 5.82 4.83
C VAL A 16 -17.41 4.59 5.51
N ARG A 17 -17.55 4.59 6.84
CA ARG A 17 -18.15 3.49 7.59
C ARG A 17 -19.58 3.21 7.17
N ASP A 18 -20.39 4.24 7.04
CA ASP A 18 -21.80 4.10 6.62
C ASP A 18 -21.90 3.53 5.20
N PHE A 19 -21.04 3.98 4.29
CA PHE A 19 -20.95 3.42 2.95
C PHE A 19 -20.52 1.94 2.98
N MET A 20 -19.54 1.58 3.81
CA MET A 20 -19.11 0.20 4.00
C MET A 20 -20.27 -0.68 4.50
N LEU A 21 -21.01 -0.21 5.50
CA LEU A 21 -22.16 -0.92 6.07
C LEU A 21 -23.31 -1.07 5.06
N ALA A 22 -23.64 -0.01 4.35
CA ALA A 22 -24.76 0.00 3.43
C ALA A 22 -24.52 -0.74 2.11
N HIS A 23 -23.29 -0.73 1.61
CA HIS A 23 -22.99 -1.15 0.24
C HIS A 23 -21.89 -2.20 0.14
N VAL A 24 -20.75 -2.05 0.84
CA VAL A 24 -19.60 -2.94 0.66
C VAL A 24 -19.81 -4.29 1.35
N TYR A 25 -20.24 -4.32 2.60
CA TYR A 25 -20.48 -5.58 3.30
C TYR A 25 -21.59 -6.43 2.65
N PRO A 26 -22.73 -5.87 2.22
CA PRO A 26 -23.72 -6.65 1.48
C PRO A 26 -23.23 -7.20 0.14
N ALA A 27 -22.22 -6.59 -0.47
CA ALA A 27 -21.66 -7.01 -1.75
C ALA A 27 -20.63 -8.16 -1.63
N ILE A 28 -20.17 -8.51 -0.43
CA ILE A 28 -19.15 -9.57 -0.22
C ILE A 28 -19.53 -10.90 -0.87
N PRO A 29 -20.75 -11.45 -0.72
CA PRO A 29 -21.10 -12.72 -1.35
C PRO A 29 -21.07 -12.65 -2.89
N THR A 30 -21.52 -11.53 -3.47
CA THR A 30 -21.46 -11.30 -4.93
C THR A 30 -20.02 -11.21 -5.41
N TYR A 31 -19.17 -10.47 -4.69
CA TYR A 31 -17.74 -10.38 -4.97
C TYR A 31 -17.07 -11.76 -4.94
N GLN A 32 -17.34 -12.58 -3.92
CA GLN A 32 -16.79 -13.93 -3.82
C GLN A 32 -17.23 -14.82 -5.00
N THR A 33 -18.49 -14.74 -5.39
CA THR A 33 -19.00 -15.46 -6.55
C THR A 33 -18.33 -15.03 -7.85
N GLN A 34 -18.17 -13.72 -8.07
CA GLN A 34 -17.53 -13.20 -9.28
C GLN A 34 -16.03 -13.51 -9.34
N THR A 35 -15.34 -13.53 -8.19
CA THR A 35 -13.91 -13.87 -8.10
C THR A 35 -13.63 -15.37 -8.06
N SER A 36 -14.65 -16.25 -7.95
CA SER A 36 -14.48 -17.69 -8.05
C SER A 36 -14.44 -18.21 -9.49
N ALA A 37 -14.60 -17.34 -10.48
CA ALA A 37 -14.48 -17.70 -11.89
C ALA A 37 -13.12 -18.32 -12.22
N GLU A 38 -13.09 -19.19 -13.23
CA GLU A 38 -11.89 -19.89 -13.68
C GLU A 38 -11.42 -19.43 -15.07
N GLY A 39 -10.21 -19.81 -15.44
CA GLY A 39 -9.65 -19.51 -16.77
C GLY A 39 -9.56 -18.01 -17.04
N ALA A 40 -9.88 -17.59 -18.28
CA ALA A 40 -9.83 -16.19 -18.67
C ALA A 40 -10.84 -15.29 -17.93
N ALA A 41 -11.98 -15.84 -17.52
CA ALA A 41 -13.01 -15.09 -16.79
C ALA A 41 -12.53 -14.65 -15.39
N ARG A 42 -11.55 -15.34 -14.81
CA ARG A 42 -10.94 -14.98 -13.53
C ARG A 42 -10.21 -13.63 -13.58
N TRP A 43 -9.68 -13.28 -14.74
CA TRP A 43 -8.93 -12.02 -14.97
C TRP A 43 -9.83 -10.91 -15.53
N ALA A 44 -11.12 -11.12 -15.60
CA ALA A 44 -12.06 -10.08 -16.01
C ALA A 44 -12.29 -9.05 -14.89
N VAL A 45 -12.70 -7.85 -15.29
CA VAL A 45 -13.13 -6.81 -14.35
C VAL A 45 -14.29 -7.33 -13.50
N ILE A 46 -14.28 -7.05 -12.22
CA ILE A 46 -15.29 -7.53 -11.26
C ILE A 46 -16.48 -6.55 -11.26
N PRO A 47 -17.65 -6.93 -11.82
CA PRO A 47 -18.76 -6.00 -12.02
C PRO A 47 -19.25 -5.32 -10.74
N VAL A 48 -19.38 -6.05 -9.64
CA VAL A 48 -19.87 -5.49 -8.39
C VAL A 48 -18.93 -4.41 -7.83
N VAL A 49 -17.62 -4.50 -8.09
CA VAL A 49 -16.67 -3.45 -7.67
C VAL A 49 -16.89 -2.18 -8.48
N GLU A 50 -17.14 -2.29 -9.80
CA GLU A 50 -17.43 -1.13 -10.64
C GLU A 50 -18.76 -0.44 -10.27
N GLU A 51 -19.78 -1.22 -9.91
CA GLU A 51 -21.04 -0.66 -9.39
C GLU A 51 -20.83 0.12 -8.09
N LEU A 52 -20.03 -0.43 -7.17
CA LEU A 52 -19.69 0.24 -5.92
C LEU A 52 -18.84 1.49 -6.14
N LYS A 53 -17.90 1.46 -7.09
CA LYS A 53 -17.09 2.63 -7.48
C LYS A 53 -17.98 3.78 -7.98
N ALA A 54 -18.93 3.48 -8.84
CA ALA A 54 -19.87 4.49 -9.35
C ALA A 54 -20.68 5.14 -8.22
N ARG A 55 -21.11 4.36 -7.22
CA ARG A 55 -21.79 4.89 -6.03
C ARG A 55 -20.88 5.74 -5.16
N ALA A 56 -19.68 5.26 -4.85
CA ALA A 56 -18.70 5.99 -4.05
C ALA A 56 -18.34 7.34 -4.70
N TYR A 57 -18.16 7.34 -6.01
CA TYR A 57 -17.94 8.57 -6.79
C TYR A 57 -19.13 9.55 -6.67
N ALA A 58 -20.36 9.06 -6.84
CA ALA A 58 -21.56 9.89 -6.74
C ALA A 58 -21.77 10.50 -5.34
N GLU A 59 -21.31 9.81 -4.28
CA GLU A 59 -21.37 10.28 -2.90
C GLU A 59 -20.16 11.15 -2.49
N GLY A 60 -19.23 11.42 -3.42
CA GLY A 60 -18.02 12.22 -3.15
C GLY A 60 -17.00 11.48 -2.25
N LEU A 61 -17.07 10.15 -2.20
CA LEU A 61 -16.12 9.30 -1.49
C LEU A 61 -15.08 8.76 -2.47
N TRP A 62 -14.31 9.66 -3.09
CA TRP A 62 -13.42 9.36 -4.21
C TRP A 62 -12.06 10.01 -4.06
N ASN A 63 -10.99 9.29 -4.38
CA ASN A 63 -9.59 9.77 -4.28
C ASN A 63 -9.26 10.37 -2.89
N LEU A 64 -9.75 9.75 -1.82
CA LEU A 64 -9.63 10.26 -0.46
C LEU A 64 -8.17 10.34 0.02
N PHE A 65 -7.27 9.59 -0.62
CA PHE A 65 -5.85 9.49 -0.26
C PHE A 65 -5.02 10.71 -0.67
N LEU A 66 -5.47 11.48 -1.67
CA LEU A 66 -4.68 12.59 -2.21
C LEU A 66 -4.79 13.81 -1.29
N PRO A 67 -3.67 14.26 -0.69
CA PRO A 67 -3.69 15.40 0.22
C PRO A 67 -4.07 16.70 -0.49
N PRO A 68 -4.43 17.75 0.26
CA PRO A 68 -4.70 19.07 -0.30
C PRO A 68 -3.53 19.56 -1.16
N SER A 69 -3.82 20.16 -2.30
CA SER A 69 -2.81 20.82 -3.12
C SER A 69 -2.33 22.10 -2.45
N GLU A 70 -1.03 22.41 -2.59
CA GLU A 70 -0.47 23.71 -2.19
C GLU A 70 -0.78 24.82 -3.22
N HIS A 71 -1.34 24.45 -4.38
CA HIS A 71 -1.67 25.35 -5.48
C HIS A 71 -3.18 25.41 -5.71
N ASP A 72 -3.75 26.61 -5.72
CA ASP A 72 -5.19 26.83 -5.90
C ASP A 72 -5.70 26.52 -7.30
N ASP A 73 -4.81 26.45 -8.30
CA ASP A 73 -5.06 26.19 -9.71
C ASP A 73 -4.85 24.71 -10.11
N ASP A 74 -4.70 23.83 -9.15
CA ASP A 74 -4.50 22.40 -9.40
C ASP A 74 -5.83 21.76 -9.86
N ASP A 75 -5.88 21.31 -11.11
CA ASP A 75 -7.03 20.59 -11.70
C ASP A 75 -7.16 19.14 -11.17
N TYR A 76 -6.13 18.63 -10.51
CA TYR A 76 -6.06 17.23 -10.06
C TYR A 76 -6.19 17.11 -8.53
N ARG A 77 -7.40 17.38 -8.03
CA ARG A 77 -7.69 17.41 -6.58
C ARG A 77 -8.33 16.12 -6.10
N GLY A 78 -7.93 15.67 -4.91
CA GLY A 78 -8.64 14.67 -4.12
C GLY A 78 -9.75 15.31 -3.27
N ALA A 79 -10.23 14.56 -2.27
CA ALA A 79 -11.21 15.05 -1.31
C ALA A 79 -10.66 16.11 -0.32
N GLY A 80 -9.39 16.44 -0.42
CA GLY A 80 -8.72 17.44 0.43
C GLY A 80 -8.57 16.99 1.88
N LEU A 81 -8.43 15.68 2.11
CA LEU A 81 -8.15 15.12 3.43
C LEU A 81 -6.66 15.22 3.75
N SER A 82 -6.35 15.53 5.01
CA SER A 82 -4.99 15.36 5.52
C SER A 82 -4.62 13.86 5.60
N ASN A 83 -3.34 13.53 5.79
CA ASN A 83 -2.94 12.15 6.01
C ASN A 83 -3.61 11.55 7.26
N LEU A 84 -3.80 12.37 8.31
CA LEU A 84 -4.47 11.95 9.52
C LEU A 84 -5.97 11.69 9.29
N ASP A 85 -6.67 12.55 8.55
CA ASP A 85 -8.08 12.36 8.22
C ASP A 85 -8.27 11.08 7.37
N TYR A 86 -7.41 10.91 6.34
CA TYR A 86 -7.46 9.72 5.48
C TYR A 86 -7.07 8.44 6.22
N ALA A 87 -6.15 8.49 7.19
CA ALA A 87 -5.76 7.32 7.97
C ALA A 87 -6.97 6.67 8.66
N LEU A 88 -7.88 7.47 9.20
CA LEU A 88 -9.12 6.98 9.82
C LEU A 88 -10.07 6.32 8.80
N CYS A 89 -10.18 6.91 7.60
CA CYS A 89 -10.94 6.32 6.51
C CYS A 89 -10.31 5.01 6.01
N ALA A 90 -8.98 4.97 5.90
CA ALA A 90 -8.24 3.80 5.45
C ALA A 90 -8.38 2.60 6.40
N GLU A 91 -8.52 2.82 7.70
CA GLU A 91 -8.81 1.76 8.67
C GLU A 91 -10.17 1.10 8.38
N GLU A 92 -11.22 1.88 8.12
CA GLU A 92 -12.54 1.35 7.75
C GLU A 92 -12.48 0.57 6.43
N MET A 93 -11.77 1.09 5.42
CA MET A 93 -11.56 0.37 4.15
C MET A 93 -10.79 -0.94 4.35
N GLY A 94 -9.85 -0.98 5.29
CA GLY A 94 -9.03 -2.15 5.59
C GLY A 94 -9.81 -3.36 6.12
N ARG A 95 -11.04 -3.16 6.55
CA ARG A 95 -11.92 -4.23 7.04
C ARG A 95 -12.39 -5.19 5.93
N VAL A 96 -12.35 -4.76 4.66
CA VAL A 96 -12.70 -5.60 3.50
C VAL A 96 -11.61 -5.48 2.44
N GLY A 97 -11.05 -6.60 2.00
CA GLY A 97 -9.84 -6.62 1.17
C GLY A 97 -9.91 -5.84 -0.15
N PHE A 98 -11.09 -5.75 -0.78
CA PHE A 98 -11.28 -5.00 -2.02
C PHE A 98 -11.78 -3.56 -1.82
N ALA A 99 -12.15 -3.16 -0.60
CA ALA A 99 -12.84 -1.90 -0.38
C ALA A 99 -12.03 -0.66 -0.78
N SER A 100 -10.70 -0.67 -0.62
CA SER A 100 -9.89 0.48 -1.02
C SER A 100 -9.99 0.79 -2.52
N GLU A 101 -10.26 -0.20 -3.38
CA GLU A 101 -10.50 0.01 -4.80
C GLU A 101 -11.84 0.70 -5.06
N VAL A 102 -12.86 0.41 -4.27
CA VAL A 102 -14.18 1.04 -4.36
C VAL A 102 -14.11 2.57 -4.27
N PHE A 103 -13.17 3.08 -3.48
CA PHE A 103 -12.94 4.51 -3.27
C PHE A 103 -11.80 5.10 -4.13
N ASN A 104 -11.33 4.34 -5.13
CA ASN A 104 -10.12 4.66 -5.92
C ASN A 104 -8.87 4.94 -5.06
N CYS A 105 -8.73 4.20 -3.97
CA CYS A 105 -7.68 4.36 -2.96
C CYS A 105 -6.76 3.13 -2.86
N SER A 106 -6.71 2.26 -3.88
CA SER A 106 -5.89 1.05 -3.84
C SER A 106 -4.49 1.27 -4.44
N ALA A 107 -3.51 0.54 -3.92
CA ALA A 107 -2.18 0.45 -4.53
C ALA A 107 -2.21 -0.49 -5.76
N PRO A 108 -1.33 -0.28 -6.75
CA PRO A 108 -0.28 0.72 -6.85
C PRO A 108 -0.74 2.09 -7.35
N ASP A 109 -2.02 2.22 -7.76
CA ASP A 109 -2.55 3.41 -8.41
C ASP A 109 -2.37 4.68 -7.56
N THR A 110 -2.66 4.62 -6.26
CA THR A 110 -2.47 5.76 -5.36
C THR A 110 -1.05 6.32 -5.42
N GLY A 111 -0.04 5.44 -5.31
CA GLY A 111 1.35 5.88 -5.39
C GLY A 111 1.76 6.37 -6.77
N ASN A 112 1.21 5.79 -7.85
CA ASN A 112 1.49 6.23 -9.21
C ASN A 112 0.78 7.57 -9.51
N MET A 113 -0.44 7.78 -9.02
CA MET A 113 -1.13 9.07 -9.08
C MET A 113 -0.35 10.15 -8.34
N GLU A 114 0.17 9.89 -7.14
CA GLU A 114 1.01 10.84 -6.40
C GLU A 114 2.31 11.19 -7.16
N VAL A 115 2.95 10.20 -7.81
CA VAL A 115 4.12 10.45 -8.66
C VAL A 115 3.78 11.36 -9.83
N LEU A 116 2.71 11.06 -10.56
CA LEU A 116 2.29 11.87 -11.70
C LEU A 116 1.82 13.27 -11.26
N HIS A 117 1.09 13.37 -10.16
CA HIS A 117 0.64 14.64 -9.60
C HIS A 117 1.82 15.55 -9.24
N ARG A 118 2.83 15.01 -8.57
CA ARG A 118 3.98 15.78 -8.09
C ARG A 118 5.04 16.04 -9.17
N TYR A 119 5.32 15.07 -10.03
CA TYR A 119 6.49 15.07 -10.91
C TYR A 119 6.15 14.98 -12.41
N GLY A 120 4.90 14.67 -12.75
CA GLY A 120 4.47 14.55 -14.15
C GLY A 120 4.39 15.91 -14.86
N SER A 121 4.74 15.93 -16.15
CA SER A 121 4.47 17.07 -17.01
C SER A 121 2.95 17.26 -17.23
N ALA A 122 2.55 18.42 -17.76
CA ALA A 122 1.15 18.68 -18.08
C ALA A 122 0.55 17.61 -19.01
N ASP A 123 1.30 17.22 -20.05
CA ASP A 123 0.89 16.17 -20.99
C ASP A 123 0.79 14.78 -20.33
N GLN A 124 1.75 14.45 -19.46
CA GLN A 124 1.72 13.19 -18.69
C GLN A 124 0.52 13.17 -17.74
N LYS A 125 0.20 14.28 -17.08
CA LYS A 125 -0.97 14.40 -16.22
C LYS A 125 -2.27 14.27 -17.01
N ALA A 126 -2.41 14.99 -18.11
CA ALA A 126 -3.60 14.91 -18.96
C ALA A 126 -3.80 13.50 -19.52
N ARG A 127 -2.73 12.85 -19.95
CA ARG A 127 -2.81 11.54 -20.60
C ARG A 127 -3.03 10.39 -19.61
N TRP A 128 -2.42 10.44 -18.41
CA TRP A 128 -2.38 9.31 -17.51
C TRP A 128 -3.00 9.58 -16.13
N LEU A 129 -2.73 10.76 -15.52
CA LEU A 129 -3.25 11.07 -14.21
C LEU A 129 -4.77 11.27 -14.25
N ALA A 130 -5.28 12.04 -15.21
CA ALA A 130 -6.72 12.29 -15.33
C ALA A 130 -7.54 10.98 -15.40
N PRO A 131 -7.28 10.04 -16.32
CA PRO A 131 -8.05 8.81 -16.38
C PRO A 131 -7.80 7.87 -15.18
N LEU A 132 -6.64 7.92 -14.51
CA LEU A 132 -6.41 7.21 -13.25
C LEU A 132 -7.29 7.79 -12.14
N MET A 133 -7.33 9.11 -12.01
CA MET A 133 -8.16 9.79 -11.01
C MET A 133 -9.65 9.59 -11.25
N ASN A 134 -10.07 9.46 -12.51
CA ASN A 134 -11.45 9.11 -12.86
C ASN A 134 -11.78 7.63 -12.65
N GLY A 135 -10.77 6.79 -12.39
CA GLY A 135 -10.96 5.34 -12.24
C GLY A 135 -11.23 4.60 -13.56
N GLU A 136 -10.98 5.24 -14.71
CA GLU A 136 -11.16 4.69 -16.05
C GLU A 136 -10.09 3.67 -16.41
N ILE A 137 -8.86 3.90 -15.95
CA ILE A 137 -7.71 3.00 -16.12
C ILE A 137 -7.08 2.66 -14.79
N ARG A 138 -6.22 1.66 -14.80
CA ARG A 138 -5.32 1.30 -13.72
C ARG A 138 -3.87 1.37 -14.18
N SER A 139 -2.95 1.24 -13.22
CA SER A 139 -1.52 1.35 -13.45
C SER A 139 -0.74 0.28 -12.71
N ALA A 140 0.54 0.14 -13.06
CA ALA A 140 1.47 -0.72 -12.37
C ALA A 140 2.78 0.03 -12.06
N PHE A 141 3.56 -0.52 -11.11
CA PHE A 141 4.90 -0.03 -10.79
C PHE A 141 5.91 -1.17 -10.92
N LEU A 142 6.78 -1.09 -11.93
CA LEU A 142 7.75 -2.12 -12.28
C LEU A 142 9.14 -1.72 -11.74
N MET A 143 9.43 -2.13 -10.51
CA MET A 143 10.69 -1.82 -9.84
C MET A 143 11.51 -3.08 -9.56
N THR A 144 10.90 -4.03 -8.84
CA THR A 144 11.56 -5.23 -8.30
C THR A 144 12.02 -6.17 -9.42
N GLU A 145 13.21 -6.76 -9.28
CA GLU A 145 13.81 -7.69 -10.24
C GLU A 145 14.12 -9.03 -9.58
N PRO A 146 13.98 -10.17 -10.30
CA PRO A 146 14.22 -11.49 -9.74
C PRO A 146 15.70 -11.78 -9.47
N ASP A 147 16.59 -11.19 -10.26
CA ASP A 147 18.01 -11.56 -10.29
C ASP A 147 18.88 -10.74 -9.32
N VAL A 148 18.29 -9.75 -8.62
CA VAL A 148 18.99 -8.88 -7.66
C VAL A 148 18.17 -8.63 -6.39
N ALA A 149 18.86 -8.29 -5.28
CA ALA A 149 18.22 -7.83 -4.05
C ALA A 149 17.67 -6.41 -4.24
N SER A 150 16.45 -6.28 -4.77
CA SER A 150 15.81 -5.01 -5.13
C SER A 150 15.39 -4.16 -3.92
N SER A 151 15.50 -4.65 -2.70
CA SER A 151 15.40 -3.85 -1.47
C SER A 151 16.46 -2.76 -1.39
N ASP A 152 17.60 -2.95 -2.05
CA ASP A 152 18.54 -1.90 -2.42
C ASP A 152 18.25 -1.47 -3.87
N ALA A 153 17.56 -0.36 -4.05
CA ALA A 153 17.19 0.16 -5.38
C ALA A 153 18.39 0.43 -6.30
N THR A 154 19.59 0.58 -5.72
CA THR A 154 20.81 0.77 -6.53
C THR A 154 21.28 -0.50 -7.24
N ASN A 155 20.74 -1.68 -6.85
CA ASN A 155 21.06 -2.95 -7.49
C ASN A 155 20.27 -3.22 -8.79
N ILE A 156 19.23 -2.42 -9.09
CA ILE A 156 18.40 -2.60 -10.28
C ILE A 156 19.29 -2.67 -11.54
N GLN A 157 19.02 -3.67 -12.40
CA GLN A 157 19.79 -3.93 -13.61
C GLN A 157 19.04 -3.58 -14.90
N THR A 158 17.72 -3.37 -14.86
CA THR A 158 16.95 -2.89 -16.03
C THR A 158 17.61 -1.66 -16.61
N VAL A 159 17.88 -1.68 -17.92
CA VAL A 159 18.53 -0.60 -18.67
C VAL A 159 17.48 0.27 -19.35
N ILE A 160 17.64 1.58 -19.27
CA ILE A 160 16.88 2.58 -20.02
C ILE A 160 17.89 3.38 -20.84
N ARG A 161 18.06 3.06 -22.11
CA ARG A 161 19.06 3.68 -22.98
C ARG A 161 18.39 4.67 -23.94
N ARG A 162 18.89 5.89 -23.98
CA ARG A 162 18.42 6.88 -24.97
C ARG A 162 18.87 6.51 -26.38
N ASP A 163 17.94 6.63 -27.33
CA ASP A 163 18.15 6.36 -28.76
C ASP A 163 17.37 7.41 -29.58
N GLY A 164 18.04 8.53 -29.84
CA GLY A 164 17.45 9.70 -30.50
C GLY A 164 16.34 10.35 -29.66
N ASP A 165 15.13 10.34 -30.19
CA ASP A 165 13.89 10.85 -29.58
C ASP A 165 13.12 9.79 -28.79
N HIS A 166 13.74 8.63 -28.54
CA HIS A 166 13.15 7.53 -27.78
C HIS A 166 14.09 7.03 -26.67
N TYR A 167 13.51 6.29 -25.74
CA TYR A 167 14.23 5.39 -24.84
C TYR A 167 13.95 3.95 -25.23
N VAL A 168 14.98 3.11 -25.15
CA VAL A 168 14.90 1.65 -25.33
C VAL A 168 15.12 1.00 -23.98
N ILE A 169 14.17 0.16 -23.57
CA ILE A 169 14.13 -0.44 -22.24
C ILE A 169 14.31 -1.95 -22.37
N ASN A 170 15.27 -2.50 -21.62
CA ASN A 170 15.55 -3.91 -21.52
C ASN A 170 15.70 -4.34 -20.07
N GLY A 171 14.98 -5.40 -19.67
CA GLY A 171 15.06 -5.92 -18.31
C GLY A 171 13.98 -6.94 -17.99
N ARG A 172 14.02 -7.43 -16.73
CA ARG A 172 13.05 -8.37 -16.20
C ARG A 172 12.57 -7.89 -14.85
N LYS A 173 11.27 -7.78 -14.69
CA LYS A 173 10.59 -7.31 -13.49
C LYS A 173 9.70 -8.40 -12.94
N TRP A 174 9.50 -8.44 -11.63
CA TRP A 174 8.55 -9.33 -11.00
C TRP A 174 7.84 -8.64 -9.83
N TRP A 175 6.84 -9.30 -9.27
CA TRP A 175 5.95 -8.71 -8.26
C TRP A 175 5.35 -7.38 -8.71
N SER A 176 5.11 -7.27 -10.03
CA SER A 176 4.51 -6.09 -10.65
C SER A 176 2.99 -6.16 -10.46
N SER A 177 2.54 -5.62 -9.32
CA SER A 177 1.13 -5.65 -8.93
C SER A 177 0.28 -4.80 -9.85
N GLY A 178 -0.91 -5.29 -10.20
CA GLY A 178 -1.87 -4.59 -11.07
C GLY A 178 -1.77 -4.93 -12.54
N VAL A 179 -0.68 -5.55 -13.02
CA VAL A 179 -0.50 -5.87 -14.45
C VAL A 179 -1.53 -6.88 -14.98
N GLY A 180 -2.10 -7.72 -14.10
CA GLY A 180 -3.13 -8.68 -14.50
C GLY A 180 -4.48 -8.07 -14.84
N ASP A 181 -4.75 -6.87 -14.37
CA ASP A 181 -6.02 -6.19 -14.58
C ASP A 181 -6.13 -5.67 -16.02
N PRO A 182 -7.20 -5.99 -16.78
CA PRO A 182 -7.38 -5.53 -18.17
C PRO A 182 -7.51 -4.01 -18.30
N ARG A 183 -7.80 -3.30 -17.21
CA ARG A 183 -7.81 -1.83 -17.15
C ARG A 183 -6.42 -1.24 -16.93
N CYS A 184 -5.39 -2.04 -16.60
CA CYS A 184 -4.02 -1.55 -16.45
C CYS A 184 -3.47 -1.14 -17.82
N LYS A 185 -3.31 0.17 -18.03
CA LYS A 185 -2.89 0.75 -19.32
C LYS A 185 -1.48 1.30 -19.32
N VAL A 186 -0.94 1.60 -18.16
CA VAL A 186 0.38 2.22 -18.05
C VAL A 186 1.14 1.65 -16.85
N ALA A 187 2.45 1.50 -17.02
CA ALA A 187 3.38 1.19 -15.94
C ALA A 187 4.40 2.31 -15.76
N ILE A 188 4.77 2.58 -14.51
CA ILE A 188 5.99 3.31 -14.20
C ILE A 188 7.11 2.28 -14.06
N VAL A 189 8.10 2.35 -14.96
CA VAL A 189 9.24 1.44 -14.96
C VAL A 189 10.47 2.15 -14.40
N MET A 190 11.11 1.53 -13.41
CA MET A 190 12.38 2.00 -12.86
C MET A 190 13.55 1.21 -13.45
N GLY A 191 14.55 1.93 -13.97
CA GLY A 191 15.75 1.33 -14.57
C GLY A 191 16.93 2.30 -14.54
N LYS A 192 18.11 1.86 -14.95
CA LYS A 192 19.32 2.67 -15.04
C LYS A 192 19.42 3.38 -16.38
N THR A 193 19.53 4.71 -16.35
CA THR A 193 19.88 5.53 -17.51
C THR A 193 21.37 5.83 -17.58
N ASP A 194 22.04 5.93 -16.43
CA ASP A 194 23.49 6.17 -16.33
C ASP A 194 24.11 5.20 -15.30
N PRO A 195 24.55 3.99 -15.72
CA PRO A 195 25.12 3.01 -14.82
C PRO A 195 26.48 3.44 -14.20
N ASP A 196 27.19 4.37 -14.83
CA ASP A 196 28.50 4.86 -14.39
C ASP A 196 28.41 6.14 -13.56
N GLY A 197 27.21 6.72 -13.46
CA GLY A 197 26.94 7.95 -12.69
C GLY A 197 26.95 7.75 -11.17
N PRO A 198 26.77 8.82 -10.41
CA PRO A 198 26.68 8.74 -8.96
C PRO A 198 25.59 7.75 -8.50
N ARG A 199 25.89 6.95 -7.47
CA ARG A 199 25.06 5.82 -7.00
C ARG A 199 23.56 6.10 -6.94
N HIS A 200 23.14 7.27 -6.46
CA HIS A 200 21.72 7.65 -6.30
C HIS A 200 21.16 8.45 -7.48
N ALA A 201 21.95 8.65 -8.54
CA ALA A 201 21.56 9.31 -9.78
C ALA A 201 21.66 8.38 -11.01
N GLN A 202 21.82 7.08 -10.80
CA GLN A 202 21.89 6.10 -11.89
C GLN A 202 20.50 5.76 -12.44
N GLN A 203 19.46 5.82 -11.60
CA GLN A 203 18.12 5.35 -11.93
C GLN A 203 17.21 6.48 -12.38
N SER A 204 16.34 6.14 -13.34
CA SER A 204 15.25 6.97 -13.81
C SER A 204 13.91 6.23 -13.71
N GLN A 205 12.81 6.96 -13.77
CA GLN A 205 11.48 6.39 -13.88
C GLN A 205 10.83 6.88 -15.17
N ILE A 206 10.21 5.95 -15.91
CA ILE A 206 9.66 6.22 -17.23
C ILE A 206 8.27 5.58 -17.35
N LEU A 207 7.34 6.29 -18.00
CA LEU A 207 6.00 5.79 -18.30
C LEU A 207 6.04 4.87 -19.51
N VAL A 208 5.50 3.68 -19.36
CA VAL A 208 5.44 2.68 -20.42
C VAL A 208 3.99 2.21 -20.58
N PRO A 209 3.32 2.53 -21.70
CA PRO A 209 2.03 1.93 -22.05
C PRO A 209 2.17 0.41 -22.13
N LEU A 210 1.25 -0.35 -21.53
CA LEU A 210 1.38 -1.81 -21.46
C LEU A 210 1.11 -2.54 -22.78
N ASP A 211 0.59 -1.86 -23.78
CA ASP A 211 0.44 -2.34 -25.16
C ASP A 211 1.68 -2.08 -26.06
N THR A 212 2.76 -1.51 -25.48
CA THR A 212 4.01 -1.25 -26.21
C THR A 212 4.66 -2.57 -26.65
N PRO A 213 5.06 -2.71 -27.93
CA PRO A 213 5.76 -3.90 -28.39
C PRO A 213 7.02 -4.20 -27.56
N GLY A 214 7.28 -5.49 -27.32
CA GLY A 214 8.42 -5.95 -26.52
C GLY A 214 8.12 -6.20 -25.04
N ILE A 215 6.90 -5.92 -24.59
CA ILE A 215 6.44 -6.27 -23.25
C ILE A 215 5.84 -7.68 -23.29
N GLU A 216 6.34 -8.55 -22.41
CA GLU A 216 5.83 -9.91 -22.22
C GLU A 216 5.46 -10.12 -20.75
N VAL A 217 4.20 -10.44 -20.47
CA VAL A 217 3.76 -10.94 -19.16
C VAL A 217 4.01 -12.44 -19.13
N VAL A 218 5.02 -12.87 -18.38
CA VAL A 218 5.48 -14.27 -18.36
C VAL A 218 4.54 -15.15 -17.54
N ARG A 219 4.15 -14.67 -16.37
CA ARG A 219 3.24 -15.38 -15.44
C ARG A 219 2.77 -14.45 -14.32
N MET A 220 1.74 -14.88 -13.63
CA MET A 220 1.31 -14.30 -12.35
C MET A 220 1.92 -15.09 -11.18
N LEU A 221 2.35 -14.37 -10.15
CA LEU A 221 3.00 -14.89 -8.96
C LEU A 221 1.99 -14.94 -7.81
N PRO A 222 1.60 -16.11 -7.32
CA PRO A 222 0.65 -16.20 -6.21
C PRO A 222 1.35 -15.99 -4.86
N VAL A 223 0.65 -15.37 -3.91
CA VAL A 223 1.03 -15.27 -2.51
C VAL A 223 0.41 -16.44 -1.76
N PHE A 224 1.19 -17.43 -1.35
CA PHE A 224 0.71 -18.66 -0.71
C PHE A 224 -0.43 -19.37 -1.47
N GLY A 225 -0.43 -19.28 -2.81
CA GLY A 225 -1.47 -19.85 -3.65
C GLY A 225 -2.58 -18.88 -4.04
N TYR A 226 -2.69 -17.71 -3.44
CA TYR A 226 -3.63 -16.67 -3.82
C TYR A 226 -3.06 -15.81 -4.96
N ASP A 227 -3.74 -15.78 -6.08
CA ASP A 227 -3.31 -15.07 -7.31
C ASP A 227 -3.75 -13.61 -7.36
N ASP A 228 -4.66 -13.21 -6.46
CA ASP A 228 -5.23 -11.86 -6.36
C ASP A 228 -5.81 -11.30 -7.67
N ALA A 229 -6.35 -12.21 -8.51
CA ALA A 229 -7.00 -11.84 -9.76
C ALA A 229 -8.24 -10.93 -9.53
N PRO A 230 -8.49 -9.97 -10.43
CA PRO A 230 -7.78 -9.69 -11.68
C PRO A 230 -6.50 -8.84 -11.50
N HIS A 231 -6.26 -8.27 -10.34
CA HIS A 231 -5.12 -7.40 -10.02
C HIS A 231 -3.77 -8.10 -10.31
N GLY A 232 -3.53 -9.24 -9.66
CA GLY A 232 -2.36 -10.09 -9.84
C GLY A 232 -1.02 -9.45 -9.53
N HIS A 233 0.03 -10.28 -9.51
CA HIS A 233 1.41 -9.86 -9.35
C HIS A 233 2.25 -10.47 -10.47
N ALA A 234 2.55 -9.69 -11.50
CA ALA A 234 3.17 -10.22 -12.71
C ALA A 234 4.69 -10.31 -12.64
N GLU A 235 5.21 -11.31 -13.36
CA GLU A 235 6.57 -11.32 -13.86
C GLU A 235 6.52 -10.80 -15.30
N VAL A 236 7.31 -9.74 -15.58
CA VAL A 236 7.30 -9.02 -16.87
C VAL A 236 8.71 -8.96 -17.44
N VAL A 237 8.84 -9.28 -18.73
CA VAL A 237 10.08 -9.10 -19.48
C VAL A 237 9.89 -7.96 -20.47
N LEU A 238 10.89 -7.10 -20.54
CA LEU A 238 10.99 -5.96 -21.44
C LEU A 238 12.12 -6.23 -22.42
N ARG A 239 11.81 -6.34 -23.74
CA ARG A 239 12.79 -6.59 -24.81
C ARG A 239 12.67 -5.48 -25.84
N ASP A 240 13.67 -4.61 -25.89
CA ASP A 240 13.74 -3.47 -26.81
C ASP A 240 12.44 -2.62 -26.82
N VAL A 241 11.85 -2.45 -25.65
CA VAL A 241 10.63 -1.64 -25.48
C VAL A 241 10.97 -0.19 -25.75
N ARG A 242 10.36 0.39 -26.80
CA ARG A 242 10.62 1.76 -27.25
C ARG A 242 9.50 2.69 -26.82
N VAL A 243 9.85 3.76 -26.12
CA VAL A 243 8.91 4.82 -25.71
C VAL A 243 9.51 6.19 -26.01
N PRO A 244 8.69 7.21 -26.31
CA PRO A 244 9.16 8.58 -26.55
C PRO A 244 9.90 9.17 -25.35
N VAL A 245 10.82 10.11 -25.58
CA VAL A 245 11.58 10.77 -24.50
C VAL A 245 10.70 11.53 -23.52
N GLU A 246 9.53 11.98 -23.97
CA GLU A 246 8.53 12.69 -23.18
C GLU A 246 7.89 11.81 -22.09
N ASN A 247 8.06 10.48 -22.17
CA ASN A 247 7.59 9.54 -21.17
C ASN A 247 8.49 9.50 -19.92
N LEU A 248 9.67 10.12 -19.95
CA LEU A 248 10.55 10.21 -18.80
C LEU A 248 9.94 11.13 -17.73
N ILE A 249 9.89 10.68 -16.48
CA ILE A 249 9.32 11.47 -15.37
C ILE A 249 10.44 12.30 -14.75
N LEU A 250 10.23 13.61 -14.61
CA LEU A 250 11.10 14.59 -13.96
C LEU A 250 12.47 14.79 -14.64
N GLY A 251 13.13 13.71 -15.13
CA GLY A 251 14.45 13.77 -15.78
C GLY A 251 15.32 12.53 -15.50
N GLU A 252 16.40 12.40 -16.25
CA GLU A 252 17.38 11.33 -16.04
C GLU A 252 18.05 11.43 -14.67
N GLY A 253 18.33 10.27 -14.05
CA GLY A 253 18.97 10.18 -12.75
C GLY A 253 18.11 10.58 -11.55
N ARG A 254 16.83 10.93 -11.74
CA ARG A 254 15.91 11.37 -10.69
C ARG A 254 15.01 10.24 -10.14
N GLY A 255 15.21 9.01 -10.60
CA GLY A 255 14.36 7.85 -10.22
C GLY A 255 14.38 7.52 -8.74
N PHE A 256 15.51 7.68 -8.07
CA PHE A 256 15.62 7.45 -6.64
C PHE A 256 14.86 8.52 -5.82
N GLU A 257 14.95 9.78 -6.21
CA GLU A 257 14.21 10.91 -5.62
C GLU A 257 12.70 10.68 -5.71
N ILE A 258 12.20 10.31 -6.90
CA ILE A 258 10.79 10.02 -7.13
C ILE A 258 10.34 8.85 -6.24
N ALA A 259 11.12 7.78 -6.17
CA ALA A 259 10.81 6.61 -5.34
C ALA A 259 10.68 6.97 -3.85
N GLN A 260 11.56 7.83 -3.33
CA GLN A 260 11.47 8.28 -1.93
C GLN A 260 10.23 9.14 -1.67
N GLY A 261 9.85 10.01 -2.62
CA GLY A 261 8.63 10.83 -2.52
C GLY A 261 7.35 9.99 -2.52
N ARG A 262 7.32 8.91 -3.31
CA ARG A 262 6.17 8.01 -3.46
C ARG A 262 5.90 7.14 -2.23
N LEU A 263 6.95 6.62 -1.61
CA LEU A 263 6.81 5.54 -0.62
C LEU A 263 6.35 6.00 0.77
N GLY A 264 6.45 7.29 1.09
CA GLY A 264 6.08 7.81 2.41
C GLY A 264 4.59 7.68 2.73
N PRO A 265 3.69 8.36 1.99
CA PRO A 265 2.25 8.30 2.22
C PRO A 265 1.69 6.89 2.06
N GLY A 266 2.09 6.17 1.02
CA GLY A 266 1.64 4.80 0.75
C GLY A 266 1.84 3.84 1.92
N ARG A 267 2.91 4.01 2.71
CA ARG A 267 3.17 3.19 3.90
C ARG A 267 2.15 3.43 5.00
N ILE A 268 1.72 4.68 5.22
CA ILE A 268 0.65 4.99 6.19
C ILE A 268 -0.65 4.34 5.75
N HIS A 269 -1.01 4.48 4.46
CA HIS A 269 -2.22 3.90 3.90
C HIS A 269 -2.29 2.37 4.11
N HIS A 270 -1.18 1.67 3.82
CA HIS A 270 -1.09 0.23 4.04
C HIS A 270 -1.21 -0.13 5.52
N CYS A 271 -0.51 0.59 6.41
CA CYS A 271 -0.52 0.30 7.84
C CYS A 271 -1.91 0.50 8.46
N MET A 272 -2.63 1.55 8.07
CA MET A 272 -3.99 1.79 8.59
C MET A 272 -4.98 0.74 8.09
N ARG A 273 -4.93 0.34 6.81
CA ARG A 273 -5.73 -0.79 6.31
C ARG A 273 -5.40 -2.10 7.04
N THR A 274 -4.15 -2.31 7.38
CA THR A 274 -3.69 -3.48 8.15
C THR A 274 -4.31 -3.51 9.53
N ILE A 275 -4.51 -2.36 10.18
CA ILE A 275 -5.21 -2.26 11.49
C ILE A 275 -6.68 -2.66 11.32
N GLY A 276 -7.36 -2.18 10.27
CA GLY A 276 -8.73 -2.60 9.97
C GLY A 276 -8.86 -4.12 9.78
N ALA A 277 -7.90 -4.75 9.09
CA ALA A 277 -7.87 -6.21 8.95
C ALA A 277 -7.63 -6.93 10.29
N ALA A 278 -6.80 -6.37 11.16
CA ALA A 278 -6.55 -6.92 12.51
C ALA A 278 -7.81 -6.84 13.39
N GLU A 279 -8.58 -5.74 13.30
CA GLU A 279 -9.87 -5.61 13.99
C GLU A 279 -10.85 -6.69 13.56
N VAL A 280 -11.00 -6.93 12.25
CA VAL A 280 -11.88 -7.99 11.74
C VAL A 280 -11.43 -9.37 12.23
N ALA A 281 -10.13 -9.62 12.28
CA ALA A 281 -9.61 -10.87 12.81
C ALA A 281 -9.92 -11.04 14.31
N LEU A 282 -9.78 -9.97 15.10
CA LEU A 282 -10.13 -9.96 16.53
C LEU A 282 -11.63 -10.19 16.73
N GLU A 283 -12.50 -9.56 15.95
CA GLU A 283 -13.95 -9.77 15.98
C GLU A 283 -14.30 -11.23 15.71
N LYS A 284 -13.79 -11.79 14.59
CA LYS A 284 -14.01 -13.20 14.23
C LYS A 284 -13.49 -14.15 15.31
N MET A 285 -12.33 -13.88 15.88
CA MET A 285 -11.78 -14.66 16.99
C MET A 285 -12.71 -14.62 18.19
N THR A 286 -13.18 -13.46 18.58
CA THR A 286 -14.06 -13.27 19.74
C THR A 286 -15.40 -13.97 19.55
N ASP A 287 -16.04 -13.83 18.39
CA ASP A 287 -17.30 -14.49 18.06
C ASP A 287 -17.16 -16.02 18.10
N ARG A 288 -16.04 -16.54 17.56
CA ARG A 288 -15.75 -17.96 17.59
C ARG A 288 -15.60 -18.47 19.02
N LEU A 289 -14.86 -17.77 19.86
CA LEU A 289 -14.62 -18.15 21.25
C LEU A 289 -15.88 -18.11 22.11
N LEU A 290 -16.76 -17.15 21.89
CA LEU A 290 -18.03 -17.01 22.58
C LEU A 290 -19.06 -18.07 22.15
N SER A 291 -19.03 -18.50 20.88
CA SER A 291 -20.01 -19.44 20.31
C SER A 291 -19.64 -20.93 20.48
N ARG A 292 -18.38 -21.29 20.80
CA ARG A 292 -17.90 -22.66 20.84
C ARG A 292 -17.71 -23.19 22.26
N VAL A 293 -18.14 -24.42 22.46
CA VAL A 293 -17.99 -25.17 23.73
C VAL A 293 -17.04 -26.35 23.52
N ALA A 294 -16.03 -26.48 24.38
CA ALA A 294 -15.14 -27.64 24.43
C ALA A 294 -14.85 -27.98 25.90
N PHE A 295 -14.80 -29.28 26.21
CA PHE A 295 -14.57 -29.75 27.58
C PHE A 295 -15.56 -29.15 28.61
N GLY A 296 -16.82 -29.01 28.20
CA GLY A 296 -17.93 -28.58 29.06
C GLY A 296 -18.03 -27.09 29.32
N LYS A 297 -17.18 -26.23 28.71
CA LYS A 297 -17.25 -24.77 28.85
C LYS A 297 -16.92 -24.05 27.53
N ARG A 298 -17.34 -22.78 27.42
CA ARG A 298 -17.04 -21.98 26.24
C ARG A 298 -15.51 -21.85 26.07
N LEU A 299 -15.03 -21.71 24.84
CA LEU A 299 -13.62 -21.44 24.60
C LEU A 299 -13.21 -20.09 25.24
N ALA A 300 -14.08 -19.10 25.23
CA ALA A 300 -13.88 -17.81 25.88
C ALA A 300 -13.59 -17.90 27.39
N ASP A 301 -14.07 -18.95 28.05
CA ASP A 301 -13.87 -19.15 29.49
C ASP A 301 -12.55 -19.91 29.83
N GLN A 302 -11.66 -20.09 28.83
CA GLN A 302 -10.32 -20.64 29.00
C GLN A 302 -9.30 -19.50 29.13
N SER A 303 -8.54 -19.47 30.22
CA SER A 303 -7.63 -18.34 30.55
C SER A 303 -6.62 -17.98 29.46
N VAL A 304 -6.17 -18.96 28.64
CA VAL A 304 -5.27 -18.70 27.53
C VAL A 304 -5.89 -17.77 26.47
N TRP A 305 -7.19 -17.90 26.25
CA TRP A 305 -7.90 -17.06 25.29
C TRP A 305 -8.16 -15.64 25.83
N GLU A 306 -8.43 -15.51 27.13
CA GLU A 306 -8.52 -14.19 27.78
C GLU A 306 -7.23 -13.41 27.59
N GLN A 307 -6.05 -14.06 27.78
CA GLN A 307 -4.75 -13.44 27.56
C GLN A 307 -4.53 -13.06 26.09
N ARG A 308 -4.89 -13.93 25.13
CA ARG A 308 -4.74 -13.64 23.70
C ARG A 308 -5.62 -12.47 23.25
N ILE A 309 -6.88 -12.43 23.67
CA ILE A 309 -7.80 -11.31 23.39
C ILE A 309 -7.26 -10.00 24.00
N GLY A 310 -6.82 -10.03 25.26
CA GLY A 310 -6.24 -8.86 25.92
C GLY A 310 -4.99 -8.34 25.19
N ASN A 311 -4.08 -9.23 24.82
CA ASN A 311 -2.88 -8.87 24.06
C ASN A 311 -3.22 -8.35 22.65
N ALA A 312 -4.17 -8.97 21.94
CA ALA A 312 -4.59 -8.52 20.63
C ALA A 312 -5.13 -7.08 20.67
N ARG A 313 -6.02 -6.77 21.63
CA ARG A 313 -6.53 -5.41 21.82
C ARG A 313 -5.42 -4.42 22.13
N LEU A 314 -4.52 -4.77 23.05
CA LEU A 314 -3.37 -3.93 23.43
C LEU A 314 -2.47 -3.63 22.21
N ASP A 315 -2.08 -4.67 21.46
CA ASP A 315 -1.20 -4.55 20.31
C ASP A 315 -1.84 -3.71 19.19
N ILE A 316 -3.14 -3.88 18.93
CA ILE A 316 -3.90 -3.07 17.95
C ILE A 316 -3.90 -1.59 18.35
N GLU A 317 -4.25 -1.27 19.61
CA GLU A 317 -4.32 0.13 20.07
C GLU A 317 -2.95 0.81 20.03
N MET A 318 -1.90 0.15 20.52
CA MET A 318 -0.54 0.70 20.43
C MET A 318 -0.13 0.98 18.99
N THR A 319 -0.44 0.04 18.08
CA THR A 319 -0.08 0.17 16.66
C THR A 319 -0.89 1.26 15.97
N ARG A 320 -2.18 1.37 16.26
CA ARG A 320 -3.06 2.44 15.76
C ARG A 320 -2.54 3.82 16.17
N LEU A 321 -2.24 4.01 17.44
CA LEU A 321 -1.69 5.27 17.93
C LEU A 321 -0.36 5.64 17.27
N LEU A 322 0.50 4.66 17.03
CA LEU A 322 1.76 4.87 16.31
C LEU A 322 1.51 5.29 14.86
N CYS A 323 0.54 4.66 14.16
CA CYS A 323 0.17 5.03 12.80
C CYS A 323 -0.44 6.44 12.72
N LEU A 324 -1.34 6.79 13.63
CA LEU A 324 -1.93 8.13 13.70
C LEU A 324 -0.86 9.18 14.00
N LYS A 325 0.11 8.88 14.88
CA LYS A 325 1.26 9.76 15.12
C LYS A 325 2.08 9.98 13.85
N ALA A 326 2.33 8.93 13.06
CA ALA A 326 3.06 9.06 11.81
C ALA A 326 2.33 9.94 10.80
N ALA A 327 1.01 9.80 10.68
CA ALA A 327 0.16 10.61 9.83
C ALA A 327 0.16 12.09 10.26
N ASP A 328 -0.05 12.36 11.55
CA ASP A 328 -0.02 13.71 12.12
C ASP A 328 1.35 14.41 11.91
N MET A 329 2.43 13.67 12.09
CA MET A 329 3.78 14.20 11.84
C MET A 329 4.02 14.52 10.36
N MET A 330 3.50 13.69 9.45
CA MET A 330 3.57 13.99 8.03
C MET A 330 2.84 15.26 7.66
N ASP A 331 1.64 15.46 8.21
CA ASP A 331 0.84 16.67 7.96
C ASP A 331 1.54 17.94 8.51
N LYS A 332 2.15 17.85 9.69
CA LYS A 332 2.77 19.01 10.37
C LYS A 332 4.17 19.34 9.89
N ALA A 333 4.97 18.34 9.53
CA ALA A 333 6.41 18.52 9.32
C ALA A 333 6.95 17.83 8.05
N GLY A 334 6.07 17.19 7.29
CA GLY A 334 6.39 16.52 6.04
C GLY A 334 7.09 15.17 6.20
N ASN A 335 7.23 14.49 5.07
CA ASN A 335 7.69 13.10 4.97
C ASN A 335 9.09 12.85 5.59
N LYS A 336 10.00 13.81 5.41
CA LYS A 336 11.38 13.70 5.93
C LYS A 336 11.42 13.72 7.46
N ALA A 337 10.61 14.55 8.09
CA ALA A 337 10.54 14.64 9.55
C ALA A 337 9.86 13.40 10.18
N ALA A 338 8.87 12.84 9.49
CA ALA A 338 8.14 11.64 9.94
C ALA A 338 8.86 10.32 9.62
N GLN A 339 10.09 10.35 9.10
CA GLN A 339 10.81 9.18 8.59
C GLN A 339 10.95 8.05 9.63
N LEU A 340 11.18 8.39 10.90
CA LEU A 340 11.30 7.42 11.99
C LEU A 340 9.97 6.70 12.24
N GLU A 341 8.89 7.47 12.37
CA GLU A 341 7.54 6.96 12.62
C GLU A 341 7.06 6.09 11.44
N ILE A 342 7.30 6.53 10.21
CA ILE A 342 6.98 5.76 9.00
C ILE A 342 7.73 4.42 8.98
N ALA A 343 9.01 4.40 9.37
CA ALA A 343 9.76 3.15 9.45
C ALA A 343 9.22 2.23 10.57
N MET A 344 8.86 2.80 11.73
CA MET A 344 8.31 2.03 12.85
C MET A 344 6.96 1.38 12.51
N ILE A 345 6.01 2.13 11.91
CA ILE A 345 4.70 1.58 11.59
C ILE A 345 4.77 0.46 10.56
N LYS A 346 5.70 0.56 9.61
CA LYS A 346 5.87 -0.44 8.55
C LYS A 346 6.35 -1.79 9.08
N VAL A 347 7.00 -1.80 10.24
CA VAL A 347 7.35 -3.02 10.97
C VAL A 347 6.23 -3.44 11.93
N ALA A 348 5.69 -2.50 12.70
CA ALA A 348 4.72 -2.79 13.75
C ALA A 348 3.38 -3.29 13.19
N ALA A 349 2.78 -2.58 12.23
CA ALA A 349 1.42 -2.89 11.77
C ALA A 349 1.27 -4.29 11.18
N PRO A 350 2.09 -4.73 10.21
CA PRO A 350 1.92 -6.09 9.66
C PRO A 350 2.30 -7.19 10.68
N ARG A 351 3.20 -6.92 11.63
CA ARG A 351 3.51 -7.89 12.70
C ARG A 351 2.34 -8.05 13.67
N THR A 352 1.71 -6.95 14.07
CA THR A 352 0.50 -6.95 14.92
C THR A 352 -0.62 -7.70 14.22
N ALA A 353 -0.93 -7.35 12.97
CA ALA A 353 -2.00 -8.01 12.24
C ALA A 353 -1.75 -9.52 12.06
N LEU A 354 -0.54 -9.94 11.71
CA LEU A 354 -0.20 -11.35 11.58
C LEU A 354 -0.42 -12.10 12.88
N LYS A 355 0.00 -11.55 14.01
CA LYS A 355 -0.20 -12.17 15.32
C LYS A 355 -1.68 -12.34 15.65
N VAL A 356 -2.49 -11.30 15.43
CA VAL A 356 -3.94 -11.35 15.70
C VAL A 356 -4.64 -12.34 14.76
N ILE A 357 -4.28 -12.35 13.47
CA ILE A 357 -4.85 -13.26 12.49
C ILE A 357 -4.45 -14.71 12.79
N ASP A 358 -3.20 -14.97 13.20
CA ASP A 358 -2.73 -16.29 13.60
C ASP A 358 -3.49 -16.83 14.83
N ASP A 359 -3.68 -15.98 15.85
CA ASP A 359 -4.51 -16.31 17.00
C ASP A 359 -5.98 -16.57 16.60
N ALA A 360 -6.51 -15.82 15.65
CA ALA A 360 -7.86 -16.05 15.11
C ALA A 360 -7.97 -17.37 14.33
N ILE A 361 -6.96 -17.70 13.52
CA ILE A 361 -6.85 -19.01 12.84
C ILE A 361 -6.86 -20.11 13.88
N GLN A 362 -6.05 -19.99 14.92
CA GLN A 362 -5.97 -20.98 15.99
C GLN A 362 -7.32 -21.17 16.71
N ALA A 363 -8.07 -20.08 16.95
CA ALA A 363 -9.39 -20.15 17.57
C ALA A 363 -10.42 -20.85 16.67
N HIS A 364 -10.27 -20.77 15.35
CA HIS A 364 -11.16 -21.44 14.39
C HIS A 364 -10.78 -22.90 14.13
N GLY A 365 -9.57 -23.34 14.54
CA GLY A 365 -9.07 -24.69 14.27
C GLY A 365 -8.93 -24.94 12.77
N GLY A 366 -9.33 -26.12 12.28
CA GLY A 366 -9.25 -26.45 10.85
C GLY A 366 -9.98 -25.46 9.93
N GLY A 367 -11.08 -24.85 10.37
CA GLY A 367 -11.76 -23.81 9.62
C GLY A 367 -10.93 -22.53 9.42
N GLY A 368 -10.00 -22.22 10.33
CA GLY A 368 -9.15 -21.05 10.23
C GLY A 368 -8.15 -21.09 9.07
N VAL A 369 -7.75 -22.31 8.64
CA VAL A 369 -6.84 -22.50 7.50
C VAL A 369 -7.58 -22.76 6.18
N SER A 370 -8.93 -22.83 6.21
CA SER A 370 -9.78 -22.91 5.01
C SER A 370 -10.17 -21.52 4.50
N GLU A 371 -10.85 -21.49 3.33
CA GLU A 371 -11.41 -20.25 2.78
C GLU A 371 -12.70 -19.78 3.49
N ASP A 372 -13.33 -20.64 4.33
CA ASP A 372 -14.66 -20.39 4.92
C ASP A 372 -14.72 -19.10 5.76
N PHE A 373 -13.62 -18.75 6.40
CA PHE A 373 -13.56 -17.57 7.28
C PHE A 373 -12.68 -16.44 6.72
N GLY A 374 -12.01 -16.66 5.58
CA GLY A 374 -11.12 -15.68 4.94
C GLY A 374 -9.86 -15.32 5.76
N LEU A 375 -9.59 -16.03 6.85
CA LEU A 375 -8.43 -15.77 7.72
C LEU A 375 -7.11 -16.18 7.07
N ALA A 376 -7.09 -17.30 6.33
CA ALA A 376 -5.92 -17.76 5.60
C ALA A 376 -5.50 -16.75 4.53
N ARG A 377 -6.45 -16.23 3.74
CA ARG A 377 -6.20 -15.16 2.76
C ARG A 377 -5.72 -13.87 3.44
N ALA A 378 -6.33 -13.46 4.56
CA ALA A 378 -5.90 -12.32 5.33
C ALA A 378 -4.45 -12.48 5.83
N TYR A 379 -4.10 -13.68 6.33
CA TYR A 379 -2.73 -14.00 6.76
C TYR A 379 -1.74 -13.86 5.59
N ALA A 380 -2.06 -14.42 4.43
CA ALA A 380 -1.22 -14.33 3.23
C ALA A 380 -0.96 -12.87 2.83
N GLY A 381 -2.00 -12.05 2.72
CA GLY A 381 -1.88 -10.63 2.38
C GLY A 381 -1.06 -9.85 3.40
N MET A 382 -1.32 -10.02 4.70
CA MET A 382 -0.56 -9.33 5.76
C MET A 382 0.90 -9.81 5.83
N ARG A 383 1.18 -11.08 5.50
CA ARG A 383 2.55 -11.58 5.42
C ARG A 383 3.34 -10.96 4.27
N ALA A 384 2.68 -10.73 3.13
CA ALA A 384 3.28 -10.04 1.99
C ALA A 384 3.67 -8.58 2.34
N LEU A 385 2.90 -7.88 3.18
CA LEU A 385 3.20 -6.51 3.61
C LEU A 385 4.47 -6.36 4.44
N ARG A 386 5.01 -7.44 5.02
CA ARG A 386 6.33 -7.41 5.66
C ARG A 386 7.49 -7.36 4.65
N LEU A 387 7.20 -7.54 3.36
CA LEU A 387 8.16 -7.55 2.26
C LEU A 387 7.95 -6.36 1.31
N ALA A 388 6.69 -6.06 0.98
CA ALA A 388 6.32 -4.97 0.08
C ALA A 388 6.73 -3.59 0.66
N ASP A 389 7.10 -2.65 -0.20
CA ASP A 389 7.56 -1.29 0.15
C ASP A 389 8.77 -1.26 1.11
N GLY A 390 9.60 -2.28 1.03
CA GLY A 390 10.77 -2.51 1.87
C GLY A 390 10.50 -3.54 2.97
N PRO A 391 11.37 -4.57 3.10
CA PRO A 391 11.24 -5.57 4.14
C PRO A 391 11.52 -5.02 5.53
N ASP A 392 11.10 -5.76 6.56
CA ASP A 392 11.31 -5.41 7.97
C ASP A 392 12.75 -4.98 8.25
N GLU A 393 13.74 -5.66 7.68
CA GLU A 393 15.17 -5.45 7.91
C GLU A 393 15.63 -4.07 7.41
N VAL A 394 15.08 -3.59 6.29
CA VAL A 394 15.37 -2.25 5.77
C VAL A 394 14.83 -1.19 6.72
N HIS A 395 13.61 -1.37 7.23
CA HIS A 395 13.00 -0.42 8.15
C HIS A 395 13.67 -0.45 9.54
N LEU A 396 13.97 -1.64 10.07
CA LEU A 396 14.71 -1.77 11.33
C LEU A 396 16.11 -1.14 11.25
N ARG A 397 16.80 -1.30 10.11
CA ARG A 397 18.09 -0.62 9.87
C ARG A 397 17.92 0.91 9.85
N ALA A 398 16.84 1.42 9.22
CA ALA A 398 16.56 2.85 9.20
C ALA A 398 16.30 3.39 10.62
N ILE A 399 15.47 2.70 11.40
CA ILE A 399 15.18 3.03 12.80
C ILE A 399 16.49 3.08 13.61
N ALA A 400 17.32 2.04 13.53
CA ALA A 400 18.58 1.96 14.29
C ALA A 400 19.54 3.10 13.92
N ARG A 401 19.67 3.43 12.62
CA ARG A 401 20.53 4.54 12.17
C ARG A 401 20.06 5.90 12.68
N LEU A 402 18.76 6.15 12.66
CA LEU A 402 18.18 7.39 13.18
C LEU A 402 18.39 7.49 14.70
N GLU A 403 18.23 6.38 15.43
CA GLU A 403 18.46 6.33 16.87
C GLU A 403 19.95 6.56 17.22
N PHE A 404 20.88 5.90 16.51
CA PHE A 404 22.31 6.13 16.71
C PHE A 404 22.72 7.57 16.38
N GLY A 405 22.14 8.18 15.33
CA GLY A 405 22.35 9.59 15.00
C GLY A 405 21.93 10.49 16.16
N ARG A 406 20.70 10.33 16.65
CA ARG A 406 20.13 11.10 17.76
C ARG A 406 20.96 10.98 19.04
N GLN A 407 21.35 9.76 19.42
CA GLN A 407 22.16 9.55 20.62
C GLN A 407 23.59 10.08 20.43
N GLY A 408 24.17 9.95 19.25
CA GLY A 408 25.48 10.50 18.94
C GLY A 408 25.53 12.03 19.02
N GLU A 409 24.47 12.72 18.58
CA GLU A 409 24.32 14.18 18.73
C GLU A 409 24.18 14.58 20.20
N ARG A 410 23.32 13.89 20.95
CA ARG A 410 23.16 14.12 22.40
C ARG A 410 24.49 13.95 23.15
N MET A 411 25.26 12.91 22.85
CA MET A 411 26.57 12.68 23.46
C MET A 411 27.59 13.76 23.11
N ARG A 412 27.57 14.26 21.87
CA ARG A 412 28.44 15.38 21.47
C ARG A 412 28.08 16.65 22.21
N ALA A 413 26.82 17.04 22.28
CA ALA A 413 26.31 18.19 23.00
C ALA A 413 26.65 18.11 24.50
N TRP A 414 26.47 16.93 25.11
CA TRP A 414 26.87 16.72 26.52
C TRP A 414 28.36 16.89 26.75
N ARG A 415 29.23 16.37 25.88
CA ARG A 415 30.67 16.53 25.97
C ARG A 415 31.13 17.97 25.73
N ALA A 416 30.38 18.73 24.95
CA ALA A 416 30.60 20.16 24.72
C ALA A 416 30.12 21.05 25.87
N GLY A 417 29.44 20.49 26.88
CA GLY A 417 28.85 21.24 28.01
C GLY A 417 27.57 22.00 27.65
N GLU A 418 27.00 21.74 26.49
CA GLU A 418 25.74 22.36 26.00
C GLU A 418 24.50 21.74 26.61
N LEU A 419 24.59 20.53 27.20
CA LEU A 419 23.52 19.82 27.89
C LEU A 419 23.98 19.49 29.31
N ALA A 420 23.14 19.80 30.30
CA ALA A 420 23.35 19.36 31.66
C ALA A 420 23.28 17.82 31.75
N ALA A 421 24.12 17.24 32.59
CA ALA A 421 24.02 15.83 32.93
C ALA A 421 22.68 15.60 33.68
N GLY A 422 21.69 15.01 32.98
CA GLY A 422 20.40 14.62 33.54
C GLY A 422 20.37 13.12 33.82
#